data_3d377fb38d669c1a972383228bcb1e56
#
_entry.id   3d377fb38d669c1a972383228bcb1e56
#
_cell.length_a   1.000
_cell.length_b   1.000
_cell.length_c   1.000
_cell.angle_alpha   90.00
_cell.angle_beta   90.00
_cell.angle_gamma   90.00
#
_symmetry.space_group_name_H-M   'P 1'
#
loop_
_entity.id
_entity.type
_entity.pdbx_description
1 polymer ?
#
loop_
_entity_poly.entity_id
_entity_poly.type
_entity_poly.pdbx_seq_one_letter_code
_entity_poly.pdbx_strand_id
1 'polypeptide(L)'
;MSKKFVLSENFISKYKRKKAPFGFNGLGELVYMRTYSRIKENGKNERWWDTVQRVVEGTYTMQMNWIESHQLGWNPWQAQKSAQDMYERIFTMKFLPPGRGLWAMGTPITEDKGLYAALNNCAFVSTKTLKEDYAKPFCFLMDASMLGVGVGFDTKGAGEIIVKGVDDKRDVQTFEIPD
;
A
#
# COMPACT_ATOMS: atom_id res chain seq x y z
N MET A 1 23.45 3.29 0.91
CA MET A 1 22.20 4.08 1.03
C MET A 1 21.58 4.16 -0.34
N SER A 2 20.33 3.72 -0.48
CA SER A 2 19.56 3.89 -1.73
C SER A 2 19.40 5.37 -2.03
N LYS A 3 19.63 5.77 -3.29
CA LYS A 3 19.36 7.14 -3.73
C LYS A 3 17.87 7.41 -3.63
N LYS A 4 17.50 8.60 -3.16
CA LYS A 4 16.10 9.03 -3.12
C LYS A 4 15.86 10.09 -4.18
N PHE A 5 14.73 9.97 -4.88
CA PHE A 5 14.24 11.03 -5.74
C PHE A 5 13.64 12.15 -4.89
N VAL A 6 13.97 13.39 -5.20
CA VAL A 6 13.47 14.57 -4.48
C VAL A 6 12.94 15.59 -5.49
N LEU A 7 11.76 16.11 -5.23
CA LEU A 7 11.18 17.22 -5.99
C LEU A 7 11.95 18.52 -5.72
N SER A 8 12.05 19.36 -6.74
CA SER A 8 12.76 20.64 -6.58
C SER A 8 12.10 21.53 -5.53
N GLU A 9 12.89 22.12 -4.64
CA GLU A 9 12.40 22.98 -3.57
C GLU A 9 11.64 24.21 -4.10
N ASN A 10 12.09 24.77 -5.23
CA ASN A 10 11.41 25.88 -5.90
C ASN A 10 9.98 25.52 -6.34
N PHE A 11 9.76 24.25 -6.71
CA PHE A 11 8.43 23.78 -7.06
C PHE A 11 7.57 23.60 -5.80
N ILE A 12 8.08 22.89 -4.79
CA ILE A 12 7.34 22.59 -3.55
C ILE A 12 6.96 23.86 -2.79
N SER A 13 7.84 24.86 -2.76
CA SER A 13 7.59 26.12 -2.05
C SER A 13 6.31 26.83 -2.48
N LYS A 14 5.88 26.64 -3.74
CA LYS A 14 4.63 27.20 -4.29
C LYS A 14 3.37 26.61 -3.63
N TYR A 15 3.48 25.40 -3.06
CA TYR A 15 2.34 24.66 -2.49
C TYR A 15 2.28 24.75 -0.96
N LYS A 16 3.39 25.04 -0.28
CA LYS A 16 3.47 25.14 1.19
C LYS A 16 2.43 26.10 1.80
N ARG A 17 2.01 27.12 1.07
CA ARG A 17 1.03 28.13 1.51
C ARG A 17 -0.34 27.97 0.87
N LYS A 18 -0.50 27.06 -0.09
CA LYS A 18 -1.79 26.83 -0.73
C LYS A 18 -2.70 26.05 0.20
N LYS A 19 -3.96 26.47 0.23
CA LYS A 19 -5.01 25.71 0.92
C LYS A 19 -5.27 24.40 0.17
N ALA A 20 -5.40 23.30 0.90
CA ALA A 20 -5.80 22.03 0.32
C ALA A 20 -7.24 22.13 -0.24
N PRO A 21 -7.51 21.58 -1.43
CA PRO A 21 -8.81 21.69 -2.08
C PRO A 21 -9.83 20.64 -1.55
N PHE A 22 -9.85 20.44 -0.22
CA PHE A 22 -10.83 19.55 0.40
C PHE A 22 -12.24 20.12 0.29
N GLY A 23 -13.17 19.27 -0.11
CA GLY A 23 -14.60 19.60 -0.20
C GLY A 23 -15.40 19.07 0.99
N PHE A 24 -16.71 18.95 0.75
CA PHE A 24 -17.67 18.35 1.69
C PHE A 24 -17.76 19.09 3.05
N ASN A 25 -17.74 20.42 3.03
CA ASN A 25 -17.89 21.25 4.23
C ASN A 25 -16.96 20.86 5.39
N GLY A 26 -15.69 20.53 5.07
CA GLY A 26 -14.67 20.15 6.04
C GLY A 26 -14.55 18.65 6.31
N LEU A 27 -15.51 17.82 5.90
CA LEU A 27 -15.43 16.36 6.07
C LEU A 27 -14.21 15.77 5.37
N GLY A 28 -13.88 16.26 4.17
CA GLY A 28 -12.69 15.79 3.44
C GLY A 28 -11.39 16.03 4.21
N GLU A 29 -11.24 17.21 4.84
CA GLU A 29 -10.09 17.52 5.68
C GLU A 29 -10.04 16.65 6.93
N LEU A 30 -11.16 16.44 7.59
CA LEU A 30 -11.27 15.57 8.77
C LEU A 30 -10.84 14.14 8.44
N VAL A 31 -11.34 13.58 7.34
CA VAL A 31 -11.00 12.21 6.90
C VAL A 31 -9.51 12.13 6.55
N TYR A 32 -8.96 13.12 5.85
CA TYR A 32 -7.55 13.20 5.54
C TYR A 32 -6.68 13.21 6.80
N MET A 33 -6.96 14.11 7.74
CA MET A 33 -6.18 14.26 8.97
C MET A 33 -6.20 13.00 9.83
N ARG A 34 -7.36 12.35 9.92
CA ARG A 34 -7.52 11.13 10.72
C ARG A 34 -6.86 9.91 10.10
N THR A 35 -6.89 9.77 8.77
CA THR A 35 -6.56 8.51 8.10
C THR A 35 -5.22 8.55 7.37
N TYR A 36 -4.93 9.63 6.65
CA TYR A 36 -3.82 9.68 5.67
C TYR A 36 -2.64 10.52 6.10
N SER A 37 -2.86 11.55 6.91
CA SER A 37 -1.80 12.40 7.45
C SER A 37 -0.88 11.60 8.36
N ARG A 38 0.43 11.63 8.08
CA ARG A 38 1.44 10.95 8.90
C ARG A 38 2.07 11.91 9.89
N ILE A 39 2.56 11.37 10.99
CA ILE A 39 3.33 12.15 11.96
C ILE A 39 4.76 12.26 11.44
N LYS A 40 5.27 13.49 11.34
CA LYS A 40 6.64 13.80 10.96
C LYS A 40 7.58 13.66 12.16
N GLU A 41 8.89 13.61 11.92
CA GLU A 41 9.92 13.53 12.97
C GLU A 41 9.80 14.62 14.04
N ASN A 42 9.29 15.79 13.66
CA ASN A 42 9.06 16.91 14.60
C ASN A 42 7.76 16.79 15.43
N GLY A 43 7.10 15.64 15.39
CA GLY A 43 5.86 15.36 16.12
C GLY A 43 4.59 16.01 15.54
N LYS A 44 4.69 16.76 14.45
CA LYS A 44 3.54 17.40 13.80
C LYS A 44 3.00 16.51 12.68
N ASN A 45 1.71 16.57 12.48
CA ASN A 45 1.07 15.89 11.37
C ASN A 45 1.47 16.52 10.02
N GLU A 46 1.53 15.68 8.98
CA GLU A 46 1.62 16.15 7.61
C GLU A 46 0.46 17.07 7.25
N ARG A 47 0.73 18.09 6.49
CA ARG A 47 -0.28 18.83 5.72
C ARG A 47 -0.46 18.18 4.36
N TRP A 48 -1.50 18.54 3.63
CA TRP A 48 -1.79 17.94 2.32
C TRP A 48 -0.60 18.02 1.36
N TRP A 49 0.08 19.14 1.29
CA TRP A 49 1.25 19.29 0.43
C TRP A 49 2.42 18.37 0.85
N ASP A 50 2.62 18.10 2.17
CA ASP A 50 3.63 17.16 2.68
C ASP A 50 3.29 15.72 2.21
N THR A 51 2.02 15.31 2.36
CA THR A 51 1.58 13.97 1.95
C THR A 51 1.75 13.77 0.46
N VAL A 52 1.34 14.75 -0.36
CA VAL A 52 1.50 14.65 -1.83
C VAL A 52 2.98 14.57 -2.20
N GLN A 53 3.85 15.36 -1.54
CA GLN A 53 5.29 15.30 -1.75
C GLN A 53 5.84 13.91 -1.44
N ARG A 54 5.53 13.37 -0.27
CA ARG A 54 5.99 12.04 0.17
C ARG A 54 5.56 10.94 -0.81
N VAL A 55 4.30 10.96 -1.23
CA VAL A 55 3.75 9.95 -2.16
C VAL A 55 4.45 10.02 -3.52
N VAL A 56 4.63 11.22 -4.06
CA VAL A 56 5.29 11.38 -5.37
C VAL A 56 6.77 11.02 -5.28
N GLU A 57 7.47 11.53 -4.27
CA GLU A 57 8.90 11.22 -4.09
C GLU A 57 9.13 9.72 -3.86
N GLY A 58 8.28 9.04 -3.07
CA GLY A 58 8.34 7.59 -2.87
C GLY A 58 8.11 6.81 -4.16
N THR A 59 7.10 7.21 -4.94
CA THR A 59 6.79 6.57 -6.23
C THR A 59 7.97 6.69 -7.21
N TYR A 60 8.53 7.88 -7.34
CA TYR A 60 9.66 8.11 -8.25
C TYR A 60 10.97 7.53 -7.73
N THR A 61 11.15 7.40 -6.42
CA THR A 61 12.28 6.68 -5.82
C THR A 61 12.22 5.20 -6.19
N MET A 62 11.05 4.56 -6.03
CA MET A 62 10.84 3.17 -6.44
C MET A 62 11.12 2.97 -7.93
N GLN A 63 10.59 3.84 -8.78
CA GLN A 63 10.79 3.79 -10.23
C GLN A 63 12.26 3.98 -10.59
N MET A 64 12.94 4.97 -9.98
CA MET A 64 14.35 5.25 -10.20
C MET A 64 15.22 4.04 -9.85
N ASN A 65 15.01 3.46 -8.68
CA ASN A 65 15.77 2.30 -8.23
C ASN A 65 15.58 1.10 -9.16
N TRP A 66 14.35 0.89 -9.64
CA TRP A 66 14.06 -0.18 -10.59
C TRP A 66 14.75 0.05 -11.95
N ILE A 67 14.67 1.27 -12.50
CA ILE A 67 15.31 1.64 -13.78
C ILE A 67 16.83 1.53 -13.67
N GLU A 68 17.43 2.02 -12.59
CA GLU A 68 18.88 1.95 -12.37
C GLU A 68 19.34 0.49 -12.19
N SER A 69 18.60 -0.34 -11.43
CA SER A 69 18.95 -1.76 -11.24
C SER A 69 18.91 -2.58 -12.54
N HIS A 70 18.06 -2.17 -13.48
CA HIS A 70 17.96 -2.82 -14.80
C HIS A 70 18.77 -2.12 -15.90
N GLN A 71 19.58 -1.10 -15.56
CA GLN A 71 20.45 -0.35 -16.49
C GLN A 71 19.70 0.28 -17.68
N LEU A 72 18.44 0.69 -17.44
CA LEU A 72 17.59 1.26 -18.49
C LEU A 72 17.81 2.77 -18.74
N GLY A 73 18.67 3.41 -17.95
CA GLY A 73 18.99 4.83 -18.09
C GLY A 73 17.95 5.74 -17.45
N TRP A 74 18.24 6.21 -16.24
CA TRP A 74 17.41 7.20 -15.54
C TRP A 74 17.65 8.61 -16.10
N ASN A 75 16.57 9.30 -16.47
CA ASN A 75 16.62 10.70 -16.92
C ASN A 75 16.05 11.63 -15.84
N PRO A 76 16.90 12.32 -15.06
CA PRO A 76 16.44 13.17 -13.94
C PRO A 76 15.56 14.34 -14.38
N TRP A 77 15.78 14.90 -15.54
CA TRP A 77 15.01 16.04 -16.03
C TRP A 77 13.58 15.63 -16.41
N GLN A 78 13.42 14.53 -17.14
CA GLN A 78 12.11 13.99 -17.47
C GLN A 78 11.36 13.54 -16.21
N ALA A 79 12.08 12.92 -15.28
CA ALA A 79 11.52 12.52 -14.00
C ALA A 79 10.99 13.71 -13.19
N GLN A 80 11.76 14.80 -13.09
CA GLN A 80 11.30 16.02 -12.41
C GLN A 80 10.03 16.59 -13.06
N LYS A 81 10.00 16.68 -14.39
CA LYS A 81 8.84 17.21 -15.11
C LYS A 81 7.60 16.36 -14.89
N SER A 82 7.73 15.05 -15.03
CA SER A 82 6.63 14.10 -14.81
C SER A 82 6.16 14.06 -13.35
N ALA A 83 7.09 14.09 -12.40
CA ALA A 83 6.78 14.12 -10.97
C ALA A 83 6.05 15.40 -10.55
N GLN A 84 6.43 16.55 -11.12
CA GLN A 84 5.74 17.81 -10.89
C GLN A 84 4.31 17.80 -11.43
N ASP A 85 4.08 17.24 -12.63
CA ASP A 85 2.73 17.08 -13.18
C ASP A 85 1.89 16.12 -12.32
N MET A 86 2.44 14.98 -11.90
CA MET A 86 1.77 14.06 -10.99
C MET A 86 1.43 14.74 -9.65
N TYR A 87 2.36 15.49 -9.09
CA TYR A 87 2.14 16.24 -7.85
C TYR A 87 0.96 17.21 -7.98
N GLU A 88 0.93 17.99 -9.06
CA GLU A 88 -0.13 18.97 -9.29
C GLU A 88 -1.49 18.30 -9.44
N ARG A 89 -1.56 17.17 -10.16
CA ARG A 89 -2.81 16.40 -10.32
C ARG A 89 -3.31 15.85 -8.99
N ILE A 90 -2.43 15.31 -8.17
CA ILE A 90 -2.81 14.81 -6.84
C ILE A 90 -3.20 15.98 -5.94
N PHE A 91 -2.40 17.05 -5.89
CA PHE A 91 -2.68 18.20 -5.04
C PHE A 91 -4.03 18.83 -5.34
N THR A 92 -4.37 18.95 -6.62
CA THR A 92 -5.66 19.53 -7.08
C THR A 92 -6.81 18.52 -7.10
N MET A 93 -6.59 17.28 -6.64
CA MET A 93 -7.56 16.18 -6.62
C MET A 93 -8.13 15.78 -7.99
N LYS A 94 -7.39 16.06 -9.07
CA LYS A 94 -7.71 15.56 -10.42
C LYS A 94 -7.35 14.09 -10.59
N PHE A 95 -6.44 13.58 -9.77
CA PHE A 95 -6.05 12.20 -9.64
C PHE A 95 -5.74 11.91 -8.17
N LEU A 96 -6.21 10.79 -7.66
CA LEU A 96 -5.85 10.29 -6.34
C LEU A 96 -5.37 8.85 -6.45
N PRO A 97 -4.23 8.51 -5.84
CA PRO A 97 -3.85 7.11 -5.71
C PRO A 97 -4.83 6.38 -4.78
N PRO A 98 -4.86 5.04 -4.81
CA PRO A 98 -5.60 4.26 -3.80
C PRO A 98 -5.24 4.71 -2.38
N GLY A 99 -6.17 4.54 -1.44
CA GLY A 99 -5.95 4.94 -0.04
C GLY A 99 -4.64 4.40 0.55
N ARG A 100 -4.25 3.18 0.21
CA ARG A 100 -2.96 2.60 0.61
C ARG A 100 -1.76 3.37 0.05
N GLY A 101 -1.84 3.88 -1.17
CA GLY A 101 -0.81 4.75 -1.74
C GLY A 101 -0.63 6.03 -0.91
N LEU A 102 -1.73 6.70 -0.55
CA LEU A 102 -1.68 7.88 0.33
C LEU A 102 -1.14 7.55 1.73
N TRP A 103 -1.47 6.38 2.25
CA TRP A 103 -1.12 5.97 3.61
C TRP A 103 0.33 5.47 3.74
N ALA A 104 0.80 4.61 2.83
CA ALA A 104 2.03 3.84 2.98
C ALA A 104 3.17 4.27 2.05
N MET A 105 2.88 4.83 0.85
CA MET A 105 3.94 5.19 -0.10
C MET A 105 4.86 6.28 0.46
N GLY A 106 6.17 6.08 0.35
CA GLY A 106 7.18 6.99 0.85
C GLY A 106 7.33 7.01 2.38
N THR A 107 6.69 6.07 3.08
CA THR A 107 6.89 5.87 4.53
C THR A 107 7.98 4.83 4.80
N PRO A 108 8.43 4.64 6.06
CA PRO A 108 9.37 3.57 6.39
C PRO A 108 8.93 2.16 5.97
N ILE A 109 7.63 1.94 5.77
CA ILE A 109 7.10 0.66 5.26
C ILE A 109 7.65 0.35 3.86
N THR A 110 7.63 1.32 2.97
CA THR A 110 8.13 1.15 1.59
C THR A 110 9.61 1.48 1.47
N GLU A 111 10.08 2.54 2.15
CA GLU A 111 11.43 3.07 1.97
C GLU A 111 12.50 2.27 2.72
N ASP A 112 12.22 1.87 3.96
CA ASP A 112 13.20 1.20 4.81
C ASP A 112 13.02 -0.32 4.79
N LYS A 113 11.76 -0.79 4.79
CA LYS A 113 11.42 -2.22 4.83
C LYS A 113 11.19 -2.85 3.46
N GLY A 114 11.03 -2.04 2.40
CA GLY A 114 10.76 -2.53 1.05
C GLY A 114 9.43 -3.28 0.89
N LEU A 115 8.48 -3.08 1.80
CA LEU A 115 7.21 -3.81 1.84
C LEU A 115 6.17 -3.21 0.88
N TYR A 116 6.47 -3.18 -0.40
CA TYR A 116 5.55 -2.64 -1.43
C TYR A 116 4.24 -3.41 -1.55
N ALA A 117 4.18 -4.67 -1.10
CA ALA A 117 2.93 -5.43 -1.03
C ALA A 117 1.87 -4.73 -0.15
N ALA A 118 2.28 -3.94 0.85
CA ALA A 118 1.39 -3.15 1.69
C ALA A 118 0.62 -2.06 0.93
N LEU A 119 1.00 -1.73 -0.30
CA LEU A 119 0.28 -0.80 -1.17
C LEU A 119 -0.97 -1.42 -1.81
N ASN A 120 -1.10 -2.75 -1.81
CA ASN A 120 -2.28 -3.44 -2.31
C ASN A 120 -3.43 -3.32 -1.29
N ASN A 121 -4.61 -2.94 -1.78
CA ASN A 121 -5.81 -2.89 -0.93
C ASN A 121 -6.37 -4.29 -0.69
N CYS A 122 -6.39 -5.13 -1.73
CA CYS A 122 -7.04 -6.43 -1.72
C CYS A 122 -6.17 -7.47 -2.41
N ALA A 123 -6.28 -8.71 -1.92
CA ALA A 123 -5.72 -9.90 -2.54
C ALA A 123 -6.76 -11.02 -2.53
N PHE A 124 -6.52 -12.05 -3.29
CA PHE A 124 -7.36 -13.24 -3.34
C PHE A 124 -6.49 -14.48 -3.36
N VAL A 125 -6.92 -15.51 -2.63
CA VAL A 125 -6.31 -16.84 -2.68
C VAL A 125 -7.39 -17.90 -2.82
N SER A 126 -7.16 -18.86 -3.70
CA SER A 126 -8.08 -19.98 -3.88
C SER A 126 -7.78 -21.11 -2.91
N THR A 127 -8.81 -21.70 -2.32
CA THR A 127 -8.71 -22.89 -1.47
C THR A 127 -8.59 -24.19 -2.28
N LYS A 128 -8.68 -24.13 -3.61
CA LYS A 128 -8.60 -25.31 -4.50
C LYS A 128 -7.29 -26.12 -4.31
N THR A 129 -6.22 -25.47 -3.90
CA THR A 129 -4.90 -26.11 -3.69
C THR A 129 -4.75 -26.77 -2.33
N LEU A 130 -5.76 -26.76 -1.47
CA LEU A 130 -5.68 -27.38 -0.14
C LEU A 130 -5.36 -28.88 -0.18
N LYS A 131 -5.71 -29.58 -1.26
CA LYS A 131 -5.32 -30.99 -1.44
C LYS A 131 -3.80 -31.20 -1.58
N GLU A 132 -3.12 -30.21 -2.18
CA GLU A 132 -1.68 -30.26 -2.43
C GLU A 132 -0.88 -29.77 -1.21
N ASP A 133 -1.35 -28.69 -0.60
CA ASP A 133 -0.74 -28.07 0.57
C ASP A 133 -1.80 -27.38 1.43
N TYR A 134 -2.11 -27.96 2.58
CA TYR A 134 -3.13 -27.44 3.50
C TYR A 134 -2.79 -26.06 4.05
N ALA A 135 -1.52 -25.78 4.25
CA ALA A 135 -1.06 -24.57 4.94
C ALA A 135 -0.98 -23.37 4.00
N LYS A 136 -0.69 -23.59 2.72
CA LYS A 136 -0.36 -22.54 1.76
C LYS A 136 -1.38 -21.42 1.65
N PRO A 137 -2.69 -21.66 1.48
CA PRO A 137 -3.68 -20.58 1.44
C PRO A 137 -3.77 -19.80 2.74
N PHE A 138 -3.62 -20.47 3.89
CA PHE A 138 -3.68 -19.84 5.20
C PHE A 138 -2.42 -19.05 5.52
N CYS A 139 -1.25 -19.53 5.12
CA CYS A 139 0.00 -18.77 5.20
C CYS A 139 -0.10 -17.49 4.37
N PHE A 140 -0.58 -17.58 3.13
CA PHE A 140 -0.80 -16.40 2.29
C PHE A 140 -1.79 -15.41 2.94
N LEU A 141 -2.90 -15.92 3.48
CA LEU A 141 -3.87 -15.10 4.21
C LEU A 141 -3.21 -14.37 5.39
N MET A 142 -2.42 -15.08 6.18
CA MET A 142 -1.71 -14.51 7.33
C MET A 142 -0.72 -13.43 6.90
N ASP A 143 0.17 -13.75 5.97
CA ASP A 143 1.21 -12.83 5.48
C ASP A 143 0.60 -11.54 4.90
N ALA A 144 -0.41 -11.68 4.04
CA ALA A 144 -1.09 -10.54 3.45
C ALA A 144 -1.84 -9.71 4.50
N SER A 145 -2.50 -10.36 5.45
CA SER A 145 -3.23 -9.68 6.54
C SER A 145 -2.29 -8.91 7.47
N MET A 146 -1.09 -9.43 7.75
CA MET A 146 -0.06 -8.73 8.53
C MET A 146 0.41 -7.44 7.84
N LEU A 147 0.36 -7.37 6.52
CA LEU A 147 0.61 -6.16 5.74
C LEU A 147 -0.62 -5.25 5.64
N GLY A 148 -1.74 -5.68 6.23
CA GLY A 148 -3.00 -4.95 6.22
C GLY A 148 -3.77 -5.07 4.90
N VAL A 149 -3.45 -6.05 4.05
CA VAL A 149 -4.18 -6.34 2.81
C VAL A 149 -5.47 -7.07 3.16
N GLY A 150 -6.60 -6.65 2.60
CA GLY A 150 -7.85 -7.40 2.69
C GLY A 150 -7.78 -8.63 1.78
N VAL A 151 -7.95 -9.83 2.35
CA VAL A 151 -7.85 -11.07 1.59
C VAL A 151 -9.21 -11.73 1.48
N GLY A 152 -9.65 -11.94 0.23
CA GLY A 152 -10.78 -12.82 -0.09
C GLY A 152 -10.30 -14.23 -0.43
N PHE A 153 -11.15 -15.22 -0.19
CA PHE A 153 -10.91 -16.60 -0.57
C PHE A 153 -12.22 -17.26 -1.00
N ASP A 154 -12.11 -18.31 -1.80
CA ASP A 154 -13.25 -19.13 -2.20
C ASP A 154 -13.42 -20.34 -1.26
N THR A 155 -14.52 -21.06 -1.44
CA THR A 155 -14.82 -22.29 -0.73
C THR A 155 -14.62 -23.55 -1.60
N LYS A 156 -13.91 -23.45 -2.72
CA LYS A 156 -13.74 -24.55 -3.69
C LYS A 156 -13.01 -25.76 -3.11
N GLY A 157 -12.20 -25.56 -2.06
CA GLY A 157 -11.57 -26.67 -1.32
C GLY A 157 -12.41 -27.23 -0.18
N ALA A 158 -13.54 -26.57 0.16
CA ALA A 158 -14.46 -27.08 1.17
C ALA A 158 -15.13 -28.36 0.65
N GLY A 159 -15.32 -29.33 1.52
CA GLY A 159 -15.88 -30.65 1.14
C GLY A 159 -14.88 -31.61 0.46
N GLU A 160 -13.71 -31.14 0.04
CA GLU A 160 -12.67 -31.99 -0.53
C GLU A 160 -11.66 -32.51 0.51
N ILE A 161 -11.70 -31.95 1.72
CA ILE A 161 -10.75 -32.26 2.80
C ILE A 161 -11.51 -32.65 4.05
N ILE A 162 -11.20 -33.85 4.52
CA ILE A 162 -11.65 -34.32 5.84
C ILE A 162 -10.51 -34.03 6.83
N VAL A 163 -10.73 -33.11 7.76
CA VAL A 163 -9.80 -32.83 8.85
C VAL A 163 -10.05 -33.87 9.95
N LYS A 164 -9.12 -34.80 10.12
CA LYS A 164 -9.12 -35.73 11.24
C LYS A 164 -8.34 -35.13 12.41
N GLY A 165 -8.90 -35.23 13.59
CA GLY A 165 -8.20 -34.83 14.82
C GLY A 165 -6.93 -35.69 15.03
N VAL A 166 -5.89 -35.09 15.59
CA VAL A 166 -4.58 -35.73 15.81
C VAL A 166 -4.57 -36.63 17.05
N ASP A 167 -5.60 -36.61 17.86
CA ASP A 167 -5.65 -37.31 19.13
C ASP A 167 -6.39 -38.65 18.96
N ASP A 168 -5.65 -39.75 18.89
CA ASP A 168 -6.17 -41.13 18.79
C ASP A 168 -7.08 -41.58 19.96
N LYS A 169 -7.19 -40.75 21.01
CA LYS A 169 -7.98 -41.05 22.22
C LYS A 169 -9.30 -40.29 22.31
N ARG A 170 -9.65 -39.48 21.32
CA ARG A 170 -10.91 -38.75 21.28
C ARG A 170 -11.73 -39.13 20.08
N ASP A 171 -13.06 -39.19 20.26
CA ASP A 171 -13.97 -39.35 19.13
C ASP A 171 -13.74 -38.24 18.10
N VAL A 172 -13.42 -38.65 16.90
CA VAL A 172 -13.23 -37.74 15.77
C VAL A 172 -14.60 -37.18 15.40
N GLN A 173 -14.85 -35.94 15.70
CA GLN A 173 -16.02 -35.22 15.18
C GLN A 173 -15.73 -34.80 13.75
N THR A 174 -16.47 -35.33 12.80
CA THR A 174 -16.41 -34.93 11.40
C THR A 174 -17.40 -33.78 11.22
N PHE A 175 -16.90 -32.64 10.79
CA PHE A 175 -17.74 -31.52 10.39
C PHE A 175 -17.82 -31.49 8.87
N GLU A 176 -19.00 -31.75 8.32
CA GLU A 176 -19.30 -31.43 6.94
C GLU A 176 -19.68 -29.96 6.87
N ILE A 177 -19.00 -29.21 6.05
CA ILE A 177 -19.38 -27.83 5.74
C ILE A 177 -20.36 -27.93 4.58
N PRO A 178 -21.65 -27.59 4.78
CA PRO A 178 -22.60 -27.59 3.69
C PRO A 178 -22.20 -26.58 2.60
N ASP A 179 -22.50 -26.92 1.34
CA ASP A 179 -22.27 -26.09 0.15
C ASP A 179 -22.95 -24.72 0.23
#